data_cdf44bd6362feb179b59f832f546e0db
#
_entry.id   cdf44bd6362feb179b59f832f546e0db
#
_cell.length_a   1.000
_cell.length_b   1.000
_cell.length_c   1.000
_cell.angle_alpha   90.00
_cell.angle_beta   90.00
_cell.angle_gamma   90.00
#
_symmetry.space_group_name_H-M   'P 1'
#
loop_
_entity.id
_entity.type
_entity.pdbx_description
1 polymer ?
#
loop_
_entity_poly.entity_id
_entity_poly.type
_entity_poly.pdbx_seq_one_letter_code
_entity_poly.pdbx_strand_id
1 'polypeptide(L)'
;MIGIVAAMDAEIHEFEKRMDVVDHTKTIAGCTLTYGKWQGKDVVLCKSGVGKAYAAMSCTILCMQGNIDSIINVGTAGGLTQDEQVLDVVISDKVVQADYDTSPLDGPSGVGLVYNSHEKLSQSCMEAAKDKQIRYHVGTIASQDLFMSRDEDFEKLMERFPDSICSEMEAGAIGAVATNFNIPFVIVRCLSDVVHHNE
;
A
#
# COMPACT_ATOMS: atom_id res chain seq x y z
N MET A 1 11.63 -9.85 11.14
CA MET A 1 10.49 -10.47 10.45
C MET A 1 9.90 -9.45 9.47
N ILE A 2 9.51 -9.85 8.27
CA ILE A 2 8.88 -8.97 7.28
C ILE A 2 7.36 -9.05 7.45
N GLY A 3 6.71 -7.89 7.66
CA GLY A 3 5.26 -7.78 7.63
C GLY A 3 4.76 -7.55 6.20
N ILE A 4 3.87 -8.39 5.70
CA ILE A 4 3.20 -8.22 4.42
C ILE A 4 1.73 -7.92 4.70
N VAL A 5 1.26 -6.73 4.30
CA VAL A 5 -0.11 -6.27 4.55
C VAL A 5 -0.88 -6.23 3.24
N ALA A 6 -2.07 -6.83 3.24
CA ALA A 6 -3.01 -6.74 2.13
C ALA A 6 -4.45 -6.56 2.65
N ALA A 7 -5.30 -5.93 1.86
CA ALA A 7 -6.66 -5.59 2.30
C ALA A 7 -7.63 -6.76 2.17
N MET A 8 -7.53 -7.53 1.10
CA MET A 8 -8.53 -8.52 0.69
C MET A 8 -7.99 -9.95 0.71
N ASP A 9 -8.91 -10.93 0.85
CA ASP A 9 -8.57 -12.35 0.78
C ASP A 9 -7.91 -12.72 -0.55
N ALA A 10 -8.38 -12.16 -1.67
CA ALA A 10 -7.82 -12.41 -2.99
C ALA A 10 -6.34 -11.98 -3.10
N GLU A 11 -5.97 -10.90 -2.42
CA GLU A 11 -4.61 -10.37 -2.41
C GLU A 11 -3.67 -11.20 -1.52
N ILE A 12 -4.14 -11.62 -0.34
CA ILE A 12 -3.30 -12.31 0.63
C ILE A 12 -3.16 -13.81 0.35
N HIS A 13 -4.18 -14.44 -0.23
CA HIS A 13 -4.22 -15.89 -0.43
C HIS A 13 -3.09 -16.45 -1.31
N GLU A 14 -2.68 -15.70 -2.33
CA GLU A 14 -1.56 -16.12 -3.18
C GLU A 14 -0.21 -16.07 -2.43
N PHE A 15 -0.08 -15.18 -1.45
CA PHE A 15 1.09 -15.16 -0.57
C PHE A 15 1.08 -16.36 0.38
N GLU A 16 -0.07 -16.68 0.99
CA GLU A 16 -0.22 -17.85 1.87
C GLU A 16 0.15 -19.14 1.16
N LYS A 17 -0.32 -19.36 -0.07
CA LYS A 17 0.01 -20.53 -0.88
C LYS A 17 1.50 -20.70 -1.17
N ARG A 18 2.27 -19.59 -1.18
CA ARG A 18 3.70 -19.57 -1.51
C ARG A 18 4.60 -19.61 -0.29
N MET A 19 4.05 -19.57 0.91
CA MET A 19 4.84 -19.78 2.13
C MET A 19 5.40 -21.18 2.17
N ASP A 20 6.69 -21.30 2.53
CA ASP A 20 7.35 -22.60 2.70
C ASP A 20 6.76 -23.36 3.90
N VAL A 21 6.43 -22.61 4.95
CA VAL A 21 5.85 -23.11 6.21
C VAL A 21 4.87 -22.05 6.74
N VAL A 22 3.70 -22.50 7.15
CA VAL A 22 2.77 -21.74 7.98
C VAL A 22 2.89 -22.28 9.41
N ASP A 23 3.37 -21.47 10.34
CA ASP A 23 3.57 -21.89 11.72
C ASP A 23 2.26 -21.84 12.52
N HIS A 24 1.61 -20.68 12.51
CA HIS A 24 0.33 -20.47 13.17
C HIS A 24 -0.39 -19.20 12.65
N THR A 25 -1.67 -19.11 12.97
CA THR A 25 -2.51 -17.95 12.67
C THR A 25 -3.08 -17.38 13.96
N LYS A 26 -3.13 -16.05 14.06
CA LYS A 26 -3.69 -15.32 15.20
C LYS A 26 -4.68 -14.27 14.70
N THR A 27 -5.85 -14.17 15.32
CA THR A 27 -6.84 -13.13 15.02
C THR A 27 -7.00 -12.19 16.21
N ILE A 28 -6.85 -10.89 15.96
CA ILE A 28 -6.99 -9.83 16.95
C ILE A 28 -7.88 -8.73 16.36
N ALA A 29 -8.99 -8.40 17.00
CA ALA A 29 -9.93 -7.38 16.55
C ALA A 29 -10.34 -7.49 15.07
N GLY A 30 -10.49 -8.72 14.58
CA GLY A 30 -10.84 -9.01 13.17
C GLY A 30 -9.63 -9.00 12.20
N CYS A 31 -8.47 -8.53 12.63
CA CYS A 31 -7.22 -8.62 11.85
C CYS A 31 -6.64 -10.03 11.98
N THR A 32 -6.37 -10.69 10.86
CA THR A 32 -5.75 -12.01 10.82
C THR A 32 -4.27 -11.88 10.50
N LEU A 33 -3.43 -12.46 11.36
CA LEU A 33 -1.98 -12.53 11.23
C LEU A 33 -1.58 -13.99 11.01
N THR A 34 -0.99 -14.31 9.86
CA THR A 34 -0.48 -15.64 9.52
C THR A 34 1.05 -15.62 9.55
N TYR A 35 1.63 -16.33 10.51
CA TYR A 35 3.09 -16.39 10.73
C TYR A 35 3.68 -17.59 10.01
N GLY A 36 4.91 -17.43 9.51
CA GLY A 36 5.63 -18.54 8.90
C GLY A 36 6.90 -18.11 8.18
N LYS A 37 7.29 -18.90 7.18
CA LYS A 37 8.52 -18.67 6.40
C LYS A 37 8.21 -18.58 4.92
N TRP A 38 8.93 -17.70 4.24
CA TRP A 38 8.98 -17.61 2.80
C TRP A 38 10.42 -17.46 2.33
N GLN A 39 10.88 -18.41 1.51
CA GLN A 39 12.28 -18.50 1.05
C GLN A 39 13.28 -18.40 2.22
N GLY A 40 12.96 -19.13 3.31
CA GLY A 40 13.77 -19.17 4.52
C GLY A 40 13.73 -17.92 5.41
N LYS A 41 13.00 -16.87 5.02
CA LYS A 41 12.84 -15.66 5.83
C LYS A 41 11.56 -15.71 6.67
N ASP A 42 11.64 -15.21 7.90
CA ASP A 42 10.46 -15.09 8.76
C ASP A 42 9.55 -13.98 8.23
N VAL A 43 8.30 -14.34 7.97
CA VAL A 43 7.27 -13.44 7.47
C VAL A 43 6.01 -13.51 8.32
N VAL A 44 5.24 -12.43 8.35
CA VAL A 44 3.89 -12.40 8.86
C VAL A 44 2.98 -11.73 7.83
N LEU A 45 1.98 -12.46 7.37
CA LEU A 45 0.94 -11.94 6.50
C LEU A 45 -0.16 -11.32 7.37
N CYS A 46 -0.57 -10.11 7.05
CA CYS A 46 -1.59 -9.36 7.76
C CYS A 46 -2.74 -9.02 6.81
N LYS A 47 -3.92 -9.64 7.02
CA LYS A 47 -5.13 -9.22 6.31
C LYS A 47 -5.78 -8.08 7.06
N SER A 48 -5.84 -6.90 6.45
CA SER A 48 -6.33 -5.69 7.12
C SER A 48 -7.84 -5.46 6.98
N GLY A 49 -8.40 -5.67 5.80
CA GLY A 49 -9.67 -5.12 5.37
C GLY A 49 -9.46 -3.81 4.59
N VAL A 50 -10.51 -3.40 3.86
CA VAL A 50 -10.49 -2.25 2.95
C VAL A 50 -10.68 -0.93 3.70
N GLY A 51 -9.91 0.08 3.30
CA GLY A 51 -10.00 1.44 3.80
C GLY A 51 -9.02 1.78 4.92
N LYS A 52 -8.78 3.08 5.09
CA LYS A 52 -7.73 3.61 5.97
C LYS A 52 -7.90 3.23 7.44
N ALA A 53 -9.12 3.19 7.95
CA ALA A 53 -9.39 2.83 9.34
C ALA A 53 -8.97 1.38 9.64
N TYR A 54 -9.35 0.43 8.79
CA TYR A 54 -8.95 -0.98 8.94
C TYR A 54 -7.45 -1.15 8.72
N ALA A 55 -6.88 -0.48 7.73
CA ALA A 55 -5.45 -0.52 7.44
C ALA A 55 -4.61 0.00 8.62
N ALA A 56 -4.99 1.14 9.22
CA ALA A 56 -4.32 1.69 10.40
C ALA A 56 -4.41 0.75 11.60
N MET A 57 -5.62 0.25 11.91
CA MET A 57 -5.84 -0.68 13.02
C MET A 57 -4.98 -1.94 12.87
N SER A 58 -5.03 -2.57 11.71
CA SER A 58 -4.34 -3.84 11.45
C SER A 58 -2.82 -3.68 11.40
N CYS A 59 -2.33 -2.60 10.79
CA CYS A 59 -0.91 -2.28 10.78
C CYS A 59 -0.39 -1.98 12.21
N THR A 60 -1.17 -1.29 13.04
CA THR A 60 -0.84 -1.08 14.46
C THR A 60 -0.75 -2.40 15.22
N ILE A 61 -1.75 -3.29 15.04
CA ILE A 61 -1.73 -4.62 15.64
C ILE A 61 -0.49 -5.40 15.21
N LEU A 62 -0.15 -5.37 13.91
CA LEU A 62 1.06 -6.00 13.36
C LEU A 62 2.33 -5.45 14.04
N CYS A 63 2.49 -4.13 14.08
CA CYS A 63 3.66 -3.49 14.69
C CYS A 63 3.81 -3.83 16.18
N MET A 64 2.71 -3.94 16.91
CA MET A 64 2.70 -4.30 18.33
C MET A 64 3.05 -5.76 18.62
N GLN A 65 3.11 -6.65 17.60
CA GLN A 65 3.59 -8.02 17.82
C GLN A 65 5.10 -8.06 18.14
N GLY A 66 5.84 -6.98 17.84
CA GLY A 66 7.29 -6.89 17.99
C GLY A 66 8.05 -7.62 16.87
N ASN A 67 9.35 -7.32 16.74
CA ASN A 67 10.26 -7.95 15.78
C ASN A 67 9.85 -7.79 14.29
N ILE A 68 9.10 -6.73 13.96
CA ILE A 68 8.83 -6.35 12.56
C ILE A 68 9.94 -5.42 12.10
N ASP A 69 10.75 -5.88 11.15
CA ASP A 69 11.90 -5.14 10.61
C ASP A 69 11.51 -4.25 9.44
N SER A 70 10.47 -4.63 8.70
CA SER A 70 9.96 -3.88 7.56
C SER A 70 8.52 -4.26 7.24
N ILE A 71 7.80 -3.35 6.57
CA ILE A 71 6.43 -3.55 6.10
C ILE A 71 6.40 -3.40 4.60
N ILE A 72 5.80 -4.38 3.91
CA ILE A 72 5.45 -4.33 2.50
C ILE A 72 3.93 -4.39 2.41
N ASN A 73 3.31 -3.31 1.95
CA ASN A 73 1.89 -3.36 1.63
C ASN A 73 1.72 -3.71 0.15
N VAL A 74 0.87 -4.69 -0.11
CA VAL A 74 0.58 -5.17 -1.45
C VAL A 74 -0.92 -5.10 -1.73
N GLY A 75 -1.29 -4.97 -2.98
CA GLY A 75 -2.68 -4.93 -3.40
C GLY A 75 -2.88 -4.40 -4.81
N THR A 76 -4.11 -4.10 -5.16
CA THR A 76 -4.49 -3.48 -6.42
C THR A 76 -4.67 -1.97 -6.29
N ALA A 77 -4.61 -1.25 -7.41
CA ALA A 77 -4.85 0.18 -7.50
C ALA A 77 -5.34 0.58 -8.89
N GLY A 78 -6.02 1.72 -9.00
CA GLY A 78 -6.32 2.36 -10.27
C GLY A 78 -5.18 3.27 -10.72
N GLY A 79 -4.69 3.10 -11.95
CA GLY A 79 -3.67 3.95 -12.56
C GLY A 79 -4.21 5.32 -12.93
N LEU A 80 -3.38 6.35 -12.83
CA LEU A 80 -3.76 7.75 -13.04
C LEU A 80 -3.07 8.40 -14.23
N THR A 81 -2.06 7.76 -14.84
CA THR A 81 -1.27 8.32 -15.93
C THR A 81 -1.48 7.59 -17.24
N GLN A 82 -1.27 8.30 -18.36
CA GLN A 82 -1.57 7.78 -19.71
C GLN A 82 -0.61 6.70 -20.19
N ASP A 83 0.58 6.62 -19.62
CA ASP A 83 1.61 5.63 -19.99
C ASP A 83 1.48 4.33 -19.20
N GLU A 84 0.60 4.28 -18.20
CA GLU A 84 0.31 3.08 -17.43
C GLU A 84 -0.60 2.11 -18.18
N GLN A 85 -0.47 0.83 -17.85
CA GLN A 85 -1.31 -0.25 -18.39
C GLN A 85 -1.79 -1.17 -17.26
N VAL A 86 -2.92 -1.82 -17.49
CA VAL A 86 -3.39 -2.88 -16.59
C VAL A 86 -2.32 -3.93 -16.43
N LEU A 87 -2.10 -4.40 -15.20
CA LEU A 87 -1.04 -5.29 -14.73
C LEU A 87 0.34 -4.66 -14.58
N ASP A 88 0.54 -3.38 -14.88
CA ASP A 88 1.76 -2.68 -14.47
C ASP A 88 1.86 -2.65 -12.94
N VAL A 89 3.08 -2.65 -12.44
CA VAL A 89 3.36 -2.55 -11.01
C VAL A 89 3.75 -1.12 -10.65
N VAL A 90 3.15 -0.58 -9.61
CA VAL A 90 3.53 0.71 -9.02
C VAL A 90 4.26 0.46 -7.71
N ILE A 91 5.44 1.05 -7.55
CA ILE A 91 6.27 1.01 -6.35
C ILE A 91 6.33 2.43 -5.78
N SER A 92 5.98 2.59 -4.52
CA SER A 92 5.94 3.92 -3.91
C SER A 92 7.34 4.50 -3.65
N ASP A 93 7.53 5.75 -3.97
CA ASP A 93 8.55 6.63 -3.37
C ASP A 93 7.98 7.34 -2.13
N LYS A 94 6.71 7.70 -2.19
CA LYS A 94 5.93 8.29 -1.10
C LYS A 94 4.45 7.93 -1.25
N VAL A 95 3.71 8.09 -0.17
CA VAL A 95 2.25 7.93 -0.14
C VAL A 95 1.62 9.19 0.43
N VAL A 96 0.42 9.54 -0.02
CA VAL A 96 -0.33 10.67 0.49
C VAL A 96 -1.74 10.25 0.89
N GLN A 97 -2.20 10.64 2.09
CA GLN A 97 -3.63 10.61 2.43
C GLN A 97 -4.32 11.78 1.75
N ALA A 98 -4.84 11.57 0.55
CA ALA A 98 -5.29 12.63 -0.34
C ALA A 98 -6.64 13.27 0.07
N ASP A 99 -7.44 12.56 0.86
CA ASP A 99 -8.72 13.04 1.40
C ASP A 99 -8.59 13.66 2.81
N TYR A 100 -7.37 13.73 3.36
CA TYR A 100 -7.13 14.48 4.60
C TYR A 100 -7.13 15.98 4.32
N ASP A 101 -7.95 16.74 5.06
CA ASP A 101 -8.07 18.17 4.89
C ASP A 101 -8.39 18.87 6.21
N THR A 102 -7.41 19.55 6.77
CA THR A 102 -7.54 20.45 7.91
C THR A 102 -7.27 21.91 7.51
N SER A 103 -7.34 22.22 6.21
CA SER A 103 -7.05 23.56 5.69
C SER A 103 -7.86 24.69 6.33
N PRO A 104 -9.11 24.50 6.83
CA PRO A 104 -9.79 25.52 7.60
C PRO A 104 -9.10 25.92 8.89
N LEU A 105 -8.24 25.05 9.46
CA LEU A 105 -7.46 25.29 10.68
C LEU A 105 -6.01 25.65 10.37
N ASP A 106 -5.39 24.92 9.45
CA ASP A 106 -3.94 24.92 9.24
C ASP A 106 -3.52 25.60 7.92
N GLY A 107 -4.50 26.15 7.18
CA GLY A 107 -4.25 26.73 5.86
C GLY A 107 -3.80 25.68 4.83
N PRO A 108 -3.11 26.08 3.75
CA PRO A 108 -2.69 25.17 2.68
C PRO A 108 -1.86 23.97 3.13
N SER A 109 -1.14 24.08 4.25
CA SER A 109 -0.34 22.97 4.82
C SER A 109 -1.19 21.87 5.45
N GLY A 110 -2.48 22.11 5.66
CA GLY A 110 -3.43 21.13 6.18
C GLY A 110 -4.01 20.19 5.11
N VAL A 111 -3.55 20.25 3.86
CA VAL A 111 -4.05 19.44 2.75
C VAL A 111 -3.11 18.27 2.49
N GLY A 112 -3.62 17.06 2.73
CA GLY A 112 -2.88 15.81 2.56
C GLY A 112 -1.87 15.54 3.69
N LEU A 113 -1.61 14.27 3.93
CA LEU A 113 -0.53 13.82 4.82
C LEU A 113 0.40 12.90 4.04
N VAL A 114 1.67 13.29 3.94
CA VAL A 114 2.68 12.60 3.13
C VAL A 114 3.61 11.78 4.00
N TYR A 115 3.90 10.55 3.58
CA TYR A 115 4.85 9.64 4.21
C TYR A 115 5.79 9.07 3.16
N ASN A 116 7.10 9.19 3.38
CA ASN A 116 8.11 8.71 2.44
C ASN A 116 8.34 7.21 2.63
N SER A 117 8.34 6.47 1.54
CA SER A 117 8.75 5.07 1.52
C SER A 117 10.25 4.93 1.82
N HIS A 118 10.65 3.77 2.32
CA HIS A 118 12.05 3.52 2.60
C HIS A 118 12.81 3.20 1.31
N GLU A 119 13.78 4.05 0.94
CA GLU A 119 14.50 4.03 -0.33
C GLU A 119 15.06 2.64 -0.69
N LYS A 120 15.72 1.96 0.26
CA LYS A 120 16.30 0.62 0.00
C LYS A 120 15.24 -0.45 -0.25
N LEU A 121 14.05 -0.35 0.38
CA LEU A 121 12.94 -1.27 0.11
C LEU A 121 12.37 -1.02 -1.28
N SER A 122 12.14 0.24 -1.65
CA SER A 122 11.69 0.61 -3.01
C SER A 122 12.69 0.13 -4.06
N GLN A 123 13.98 0.33 -3.84
CA GLN A 123 15.04 -0.16 -4.71
C GLN A 123 15.01 -1.69 -4.88
N SER A 124 14.87 -2.43 -3.78
CA SER A 124 14.78 -3.90 -3.83
C SER A 124 13.56 -4.38 -4.62
N CYS A 125 12.43 -3.68 -4.49
CA CYS A 125 11.23 -3.98 -5.29
C CYS A 125 11.45 -3.70 -6.78
N MET A 126 12.14 -2.59 -7.13
CA MET A 126 12.50 -2.26 -8.51
C MET A 126 13.44 -3.31 -9.12
N GLU A 127 14.44 -3.75 -8.39
CA GLU A 127 15.37 -4.80 -8.81
C GLU A 127 14.62 -6.12 -9.06
N ALA A 128 13.73 -6.50 -8.14
CA ALA A 128 12.90 -7.70 -8.30
C ALA A 128 11.97 -7.61 -9.53
N ALA A 129 11.38 -6.45 -9.79
CA ALA A 129 10.54 -6.23 -10.97
C ALA A 129 11.36 -6.36 -12.27
N LYS A 130 12.57 -5.78 -12.32
CA LYS A 130 13.50 -5.90 -13.45
C LYS A 130 13.89 -7.34 -13.70
N ASP A 131 14.29 -8.07 -12.66
CA ASP A 131 14.70 -9.49 -12.76
C ASP A 131 13.58 -10.38 -13.29
N LYS A 132 12.35 -10.03 -13.01
CA LYS A 132 11.14 -10.73 -13.50
C LYS A 132 10.59 -10.19 -14.81
N GLN A 133 11.23 -9.16 -15.39
CA GLN A 133 10.76 -8.46 -16.59
C GLN A 133 9.32 -7.92 -16.46
N ILE A 134 8.96 -7.49 -15.26
CA ILE A 134 7.68 -6.86 -14.97
C ILE A 134 7.81 -5.37 -15.26
N ARG A 135 6.88 -4.81 -16.03
CA ARG A 135 6.79 -3.38 -16.24
C ARG A 135 6.37 -2.70 -14.93
N TYR A 136 7.09 -1.65 -14.54
CA TYR A 136 6.80 -0.95 -13.29
C TYR A 136 7.01 0.55 -13.41
N HIS A 137 6.34 1.29 -12.54
CA HIS A 137 6.44 2.72 -12.35
C HIS A 137 6.83 3.01 -10.90
N VAL A 138 7.49 4.14 -10.66
CA VAL A 138 7.85 4.59 -9.31
C VAL A 138 7.32 5.99 -9.10
N GLY A 139 6.58 6.22 -8.03
CA GLY A 139 6.02 7.53 -7.75
C GLY A 139 5.06 7.56 -6.56
N THR A 140 4.31 8.64 -6.50
CA THR A 140 3.37 8.91 -5.42
C THR A 140 2.10 8.07 -5.54
N ILE A 141 1.74 7.38 -4.45
CA ILE A 141 0.47 6.67 -4.33
C ILE A 141 -0.50 7.50 -3.50
N ALA A 142 -1.67 7.81 -4.05
CA ALA A 142 -2.72 8.55 -3.37
C ALA A 142 -3.71 7.61 -2.69
N SER A 143 -3.88 7.75 -1.37
CA SER A 143 -4.87 6.99 -0.59
C SER A 143 -6.05 7.85 -0.21
N GLN A 144 -7.25 7.31 -0.39
CA GLN A 144 -8.49 7.96 0.07
C GLN A 144 -9.56 6.91 0.38
N ASP A 145 -10.47 7.20 1.34
CA ASP A 145 -11.61 6.32 1.65
C ASP A 145 -12.74 6.51 0.61
N LEU A 146 -12.35 6.47 -0.67
CA LEU A 146 -13.24 6.60 -1.83
C LEU A 146 -12.75 5.68 -2.95
N PHE A 147 -13.61 4.77 -3.40
CA PHE A 147 -13.39 4.06 -4.65
C PHE A 147 -13.71 4.99 -5.82
N MET A 148 -12.69 5.44 -6.54
CA MET A 148 -12.89 6.35 -7.68
C MET A 148 -13.55 5.63 -8.85
N SER A 149 -14.72 6.09 -9.23
CA SER A 149 -15.50 5.53 -10.34
C SER A 149 -16.07 6.59 -11.29
N ARG A 150 -15.79 7.88 -11.03
CA ARG A 150 -16.30 9.01 -11.79
C ARG A 150 -15.16 9.93 -12.19
N ASP A 151 -15.27 10.55 -13.36
CA ASP A 151 -14.27 11.52 -13.84
C ASP A 151 -14.03 12.68 -12.87
N GLU A 152 -15.11 13.14 -12.19
CA GLU A 152 -15.02 14.19 -11.17
C GLU A 152 -14.13 13.83 -9.98
N ASP A 153 -14.09 12.56 -9.57
CA ASP A 153 -13.24 12.09 -8.46
C ASP A 153 -11.77 12.13 -8.88
N PHE A 154 -11.51 11.74 -10.13
CA PHE A 154 -10.18 11.84 -10.74
C PHE A 154 -9.71 13.29 -10.86
N GLU A 155 -10.54 14.17 -11.44
CA GLU A 155 -10.20 15.59 -11.61
C GLU A 155 -9.85 16.25 -10.28
N LYS A 156 -10.66 16.03 -9.23
CA LYS A 156 -10.42 16.56 -7.88
C LYS A 156 -9.11 16.04 -7.27
N LEU A 157 -8.80 14.76 -7.46
CA LEU A 157 -7.57 14.19 -6.97
C LEU A 157 -6.36 14.81 -7.67
N MET A 158 -6.39 14.88 -9.01
CA MET A 158 -5.29 15.39 -9.82
C MET A 158 -5.10 16.90 -9.70
N GLU A 159 -6.16 17.67 -9.41
CA GLU A 159 -6.05 19.09 -9.08
C GLU A 159 -5.23 19.32 -7.79
N ARG A 160 -5.42 18.46 -6.78
CA ARG A 160 -4.77 18.59 -5.47
C ARG A 160 -3.42 17.90 -5.40
N PHE A 161 -3.27 16.77 -6.08
CA PHE A 161 -2.08 15.90 -6.04
C PHE A 161 -1.67 15.44 -7.44
N PRO A 162 -1.24 16.37 -8.32
CA PRO A 162 -0.98 16.11 -9.74
C PRO A 162 0.17 15.11 -9.98
N ASP A 163 1.04 14.92 -8.99
CA ASP A 163 2.16 13.97 -9.10
C ASP A 163 1.79 12.52 -8.72
N SER A 164 0.51 12.28 -8.40
CA SER A 164 0.05 10.92 -8.07
C SER A 164 -0.03 10.06 -9.32
N ILE A 165 0.48 8.82 -9.24
CA ILE A 165 0.49 7.89 -10.36
C ILE A 165 -0.51 6.74 -10.19
N CYS A 166 -0.95 6.43 -8.98
CA CYS A 166 -2.10 5.55 -8.77
C CYS A 166 -2.88 5.93 -7.52
N SER A 167 -4.11 5.43 -7.42
CA SER A 167 -4.98 5.64 -6.26
C SER A 167 -5.48 4.32 -5.70
N GLU A 168 -5.58 4.27 -4.37
CA GLU A 168 -6.03 3.12 -3.60
C GLU A 168 -6.57 3.57 -2.21
N MET A 169 -6.79 2.66 -1.26
CA MET A 169 -7.54 2.97 -0.05
C MET A 169 -6.81 2.71 1.27
N GLU A 170 -5.55 2.28 1.31
CA GLU A 170 -4.86 1.82 2.54
C GLU A 170 -3.48 2.43 2.78
N ALA A 171 -2.69 2.64 1.73
CA ALA A 171 -1.26 2.93 1.81
C ALA A 171 -0.91 4.13 2.68
N GLY A 172 -1.69 5.21 2.60
CA GLY A 172 -1.47 6.40 3.42
C GLY A 172 -1.62 6.14 4.92
N ALA A 173 -2.55 5.27 5.30
CA ALA A 173 -2.75 4.87 6.70
C ALA A 173 -1.63 3.93 7.18
N ILE A 174 -1.20 3.00 6.33
CA ILE A 174 -0.07 2.10 6.63
C ILE A 174 1.22 2.90 6.76
N GLY A 175 1.47 3.84 5.85
CA GLY A 175 2.62 4.77 5.91
C GLY A 175 2.64 5.58 7.20
N ALA A 176 1.48 6.09 7.64
CA ALA A 176 1.33 6.81 8.90
C ALA A 176 1.73 5.96 10.11
N VAL A 177 1.19 4.73 10.19
CA VAL A 177 1.49 3.81 11.30
C VAL A 177 2.97 3.40 11.28
N ALA A 178 3.48 2.94 10.13
CA ALA A 178 4.87 2.50 9.99
C ALA A 178 5.87 3.61 10.39
N THR A 179 5.61 4.85 9.96
CA THR A 179 6.42 6.02 10.33
C THR A 179 6.42 6.26 11.84
N ASN A 180 5.24 6.20 12.50
CA ASN A 180 5.14 6.42 13.93
C ASN A 180 5.81 5.31 14.76
N PHE A 181 5.85 4.08 14.24
CA PHE A 181 6.59 2.96 14.85
C PHE A 181 8.08 2.93 14.47
N ASN A 182 8.55 3.85 13.60
CA ASN A 182 9.91 3.85 13.03
C ASN A 182 10.25 2.55 12.30
N ILE A 183 9.28 1.94 11.63
CA ILE A 183 9.46 0.72 10.84
C ILE A 183 9.54 1.11 9.35
N PRO A 184 10.60 0.70 8.63
CA PRO A 184 10.71 0.93 7.19
C PRO A 184 9.54 0.30 6.44
N PHE A 185 8.98 1.01 5.46
CA PHE A 185 7.89 0.49 4.64
C PHE A 185 8.06 0.80 3.15
N VAL A 186 7.39 0.03 2.33
CA VAL A 186 7.17 0.27 0.90
C VAL A 186 5.78 -0.23 0.51
N ILE A 187 5.17 0.43 -0.46
CA ILE A 187 3.89 0.03 -1.03
C ILE A 187 4.13 -0.47 -2.46
N VAL A 188 3.52 -1.60 -2.80
CA VAL A 188 3.58 -2.21 -4.14
C VAL A 188 2.16 -2.49 -4.58
N ARG A 189 1.75 -1.94 -5.72
CA ARG A 189 0.41 -2.10 -6.29
C ARG A 189 0.49 -2.69 -7.68
N CYS A 190 -0.48 -3.54 -8.03
CA CYS A 190 -0.72 -3.98 -9.39
C CYS A 190 -1.92 -3.20 -9.93
N LEU A 191 -1.80 -2.59 -11.09
CA LEU A 191 -2.89 -1.81 -11.66
C LEU A 191 -4.01 -2.73 -12.15
N SER A 192 -5.22 -2.56 -11.61
CA SER A 192 -6.43 -3.27 -12.01
C SER A 192 -7.13 -2.61 -13.19
N ASP A 193 -6.99 -1.29 -13.27
CA ASP A 193 -7.60 -0.40 -14.26
C ASP A 193 -6.75 0.86 -14.42
N VAL A 194 -6.99 1.62 -15.48
CA VAL A 194 -6.34 2.92 -15.74
C VAL A 194 -7.39 3.92 -16.21
N VAL A 195 -7.51 5.06 -15.54
CA VAL A 195 -8.61 6.02 -15.68
C VAL A 195 -8.84 6.53 -17.11
N HIS A 196 -7.81 6.61 -17.94
CA HIS A 196 -7.91 7.13 -19.32
C HIS A 196 -8.06 6.03 -20.38
N HIS A 197 -8.09 4.77 -20.00
CA HIS A 197 -8.29 3.66 -20.91
C HIS A 197 -9.72 3.17 -20.75
N ASN A 198 -10.65 3.81 -21.48
CA ASN A 198 -12.00 3.30 -21.63
C ASN A 198 -11.96 1.98 -22.40
N GLU A 199 -11.86 0.89 -21.69
CA GLU A 199 -12.14 -0.46 -22.20
C GLU A 199 -13.27 -1.09 -21.39
#